data_ac5c8a6937acaec6a2e7eb23825506d5
#
_entry.id   ac5c8a6937acaec6a2e7eb23825506d5
#
_cell.length_a   1.000
_cell.length_b   1.000
_cell.length_c   1.000
_cell.angle_alpha   90.00
_cell.angle_beta   90.00
_cell.angle_gamma   90.00
#
_symmetry.space_group_name_H-M   'P 1'
#
loop_
_entity.id
_entity.type
_entity.pdbx_description
1 polymer ?
#
loop_
_entity_poly.entity_id
_entity_poly.type
_entity_poly.pdbx_seq_one_letter_code
_entity_poly.pdbx_strand_id
1 'polypeptide(L)'
;MTITLIAHDAKKELMVQFCMAYRHILEQHRLLATGTTGRLVEENAGLKVTKFLPGGHGGAEQIVARIACEEVDMLLFFRDPISAKPNEPNEMNLLRICDVHNIPVATNIATAEVLIHGLEHGDLDWRTIINPQH
;
A
#
# COMPACT_ATOMS: atom_id res chain seq x y z
N MET A 1 -3.50 10.35 -6.63
CA MET A 1 -3.41 8.89 -6.87
C MET A 1 -3.83 8.12 -5.64
N THR A 2 -4.04 6.83 -5.77
CA THR A 2 -4.44 5.97 -4.66
C THR A 2 -3.31 5.01 -4.32
N ILE A 3 -2.85 5.07 -3.08
CA ILE A 3 -1.73 4.25 -2.57
C ILE A 3 -2.28 3.32 -1.50
N THR A 4 -1.97 2.04 -1.61
CA THR A 4 -2.41 1.03 -0.64
C THR A 4 -1.25 0.59 0.23
N LEU A 5 -1.51 0.50 1.53
CA LEU A 5 -0.52 0.16 2.55
C LEU A 5 -0.89 -1.17 3.21
N ILE A 6 0.01 -2.14 3.12
CA ILE A 6 -0.13 -3.44 3.79
C ILE A 6 1.21 -3.75 4.46
N ALA A 7 1.18 -4.32 5.66
CA ALA A 7 2.38 -4.77 6.34
C ALA A 7 2.11 -6.02 7.15
N HIS A 8 3.02 -6.98 7.09
CA HIS A 8 3.04 -8.08 8.05
C HIS A 8 3.31 -7.53 9.45
N ASP A 9 2.93 -8.27 10.49
CA ASP A 9 3.03 -7.80 11.86
C ASP A 9 4.43 -7.29 12.21
N ALA A 10 5.47 -8.04 11.82
CA ALA A 10 6.87 -7.67 12.10
C ALA A 10 7.31 -6.40 11.37
N LYS A 11 6.55 -5.91 10.38
CA LYS A 11 6.89 -4.75 9.58
C LYS A 11 5.97 -3.55 9.79
N LYS A 12 4.99 -3.66 10.69
CA LYS A 12 4.02 -2.56 10.92
C LYS A 12 4.68 -1.30 11.47
N GLU A 13 5.63 -1.46 12.39
CA GLU A 13 6.36 -0.31 12.93
C GLU A 13 7.17 0.40 11.84
N LEU A 14 7.81 -0.36 10.97
CA LEU A 14 8.56 0.20 9.84
C LEU A 14 7.65 0.94 8.88
N MET A 15 6.45 0.42 8.61
CA MET A 15 5.46 1.09 7.79
C MET A 15 5.05 2.43 8.41
N VAL A 16 4.81 2.46 9.71
CA VAL A 16 4.46 3.69 10.42
C VAL A 16 5.58 4.71 10.31
N GLN A 17 6.83 4.29 10.52
CA GLN A 17 8.00 5.18 10.41
C GLN A 17 8.15 5.74 9.00
N PHE A 18 7.94 4.91 7.98
CA PHE A 18 7.96 5.34 6.59
C PHE A 18 6.88 6.41 6.33
N CYS A 19 5.67 6.16 6.80
CA CYS A 19 4.56 7.10 6.62
C CYS A 19 4.80 8.43 7.35
N MET A 20 5.44 8.39 8.51
CA MET A 20 5.82 9.61 9.24
C MET A 20 6.87 10.40 8.45
N ALA A 21 7.88 9.72 7.92
CA ALA A 21 8.96 10.36 7.17
C ALA A 21 8.46 11.01 5.88
N TYR A 22 7.49 10.39 5.21
CA TYR A 22 6.97 10.86 3.92
C TYR A 22 5.55 11.40 4.01
N ARG A 23 5.14 11.84 5.19
CA ARG A 23 3.80 12.37 5.42
C ARG A 23 3.43 13.48 4.45
N HIS A 24 4.34 14.39 4.18
CA HIS A 24 4.10 15.55 3.31
C HIS A 24 3.80 15.14 1.84
N ILE A 25 4.28 13.98 1.40
CA ILE A 25 3.95 13.44 0.09
C ILE A 25 2.65 12.66 0.16
N LEU A 26 2.53 11.76 1.13
CA LEU A 26 1.39 10.84 1.25
C LEU A 26 0.08 11.57 1.51
N GLU A 27 0.09 12.68 2.25
CA GLU A 27 -1.14 13.42 2.55
C GLU A 27 -1.80 14.04 1.32
N GLN A 28 -1.10 14.12 0.20
CA GLN A 28 -1.63 14.64 -1.07
C GLN A 28 -2.36 13.56 -1.86
N HIS A 29 -2.39 12.33 -1.39
CA HIS A 29 -2.94 11.18 -2.10
C HIS A 29 -3.99 10.47 -1.25
N ARG A 30 -4.80 9.65 -1.91
CA ARG A 30 -5.76 8.80 -1.23
C ARG A 30 -5.03 7.56 -0.71
N LEU A 31 -5.22 7.25 0.57
CA LEU A 31 -4.57 6.10 1.20
C LEU A 31 -5.60 5.05 1.56
N LEU A 32 -5.33 3.82 1.17
CA LEU A 32 -6.07 2.63 1.57
C LEU A 32 -5.14 1.73 2.37
N ALA A 33 -5.67 0.99 3.32
CA ALA A 33 -4.85 0.06 4.10
C ALA A 33 -5.70 -1.06 4.69
N THR A 34 -5.08 -2.21 4.96
CA THR A 34 -5.69 -3.22 5.81
C THR A 34 -5.85 -2.66 7.22
N GLY A 35 -6.85 -3.16 7.96
CA GLY A 35 -7.37 -2.49 9.15
C GLY A 35 -6.35 -2.14 10.23
N THR A 36 -5.53 -3.11 10.67
CA THR A 36 -4.56 -2.86 11.73
C THR A 36 -3.47 -1.90 11.28
N THR A 37 -2.94 -2.09 10.07
CA THR A 37 -1.93 -1.19 9.50
C THR A 37 -2.49 0.21 9.35
N GLY A 38 -3.70 0.35 8.80
CA GLY A 38 -4.33 1.65 8.60
C GLY A 38 -4.55 2.41 9.90
N ARG A 39 -5.00 1.70 10.94
CA ARG A 39 -5.22 2.30 12.25
C ARG A 39 -3.92 2.84 12.84
N LEU A 40 -2.84 2.05 12.77
CA LEU A 40 -1.54 2.46 13.31
C LEU A 40 -0.97 3.66 12.55
N VAL A 41 -1.09 3.67 11.24
CA VAL A 41 -0.63 4.79 10.41
C VAL A 41 -1.43 6.05 10.74
N GLU A 42 -2.75 5.95 10.84
CA GLU A 42 -3.61 7.09 11.15
C GLU A 42 -3.31 7.66 12.53
N GLU A 43 -3.15 6.80 13.55
CA GLU A 43 -2.88 7.22 14.92
C GLU A 43 -1.49 7.83 15.10
N ASN A 44 -0.49 7.31 14.41
CA ASN A 44 0.91 7.68 14.66
C ASN A 44 1.50 8.63 13.63
N ALA A 45 1.04 8.59 12.39
CA ALA A 45 1.54 9.47 11.32
C ALA A 45 0.59 10.63 11.03
N GLY A 46 -0.62 10.63 11.59
CA GLY A 46 -1.58 11.72 11.39
C GLY A 46 -2.12 11.79 9.96
N LEU A 47 -2.14 10.67 9.24
CA LEU A 47 -2.67 10.59 7.89
C LEU A 47 -4.10 10.07 7.90
N LYS A 48 -4.92 10.56 6.99
CA LYS A 48 -6.26 10.03 6.79
C LYS A 48 -6.17 8.79 5.91
N VAL A 49 -6.70 7.67 6.40
CA VAL A 49 -6.61 6.37 5.72
C VAL A 49 -7.98 5.71 5.67
N THR A 50 -8.35 5.21 4.49
CA THR A 50 -9.52 4.33 4.36
C THR A 50 -9.08 2.93 4.78
N LYS A 51 -9.69 2.40 5.84
CA LYS A 51 -9.30 1.13 6.45
C LYS A 51 -10.26 0.02 6.02
N PHE A 52 -9.69 -1.10 5.60
CA PHE A 52 -10.44 -2.33 5.33
C PHE A 52 -10.33 -3.28 6.53
N LEU A 53 -10.79 -4.51 6.38
CA LEU A 53 -10.62 -5.53 7.40
C LEU A 53 -9.14 -5.82 7.63
N PRO A 54 -8.76 -6.40 8.78
CA PRO A 54 -7.39 -6.86 8.98
C PRO A 54 -6.97 -7.80 7.85
N GLY A 55 -5.69 -7.75 7.46
CA GLY A 55 -5.19 -8.46 6.30
C GLY A 55 -5.49 -9.96 6.30
N GLY A 56 -5.32 -10.61 7.46
CA GLY A 56 -5.60 -12.05 7.61
C GLY A 56 -7.08 -12.41 7.75
N HIS A 57 -7.98 -11.43 7.78
CA HIS A 57 -9.41 -11.61 8.00
C HIS A 57 -10.25 -11.01 6.86
N GLY A 58 -9.75 -11.03 5.64
CA GLY A 58 -10.48 -10.57 4.46
C GLY A 58 -10.01 -9.22 3.90
N GLY A 59 -9.14 -8.51 4.61
CA GLY A 59 -8.65 -7.21 4.15
C GLY A 59 -7.84 -7.31 2.86
N ALA A 60 -7.00 -8.33 2.73
CA ALA A 60 -6.20 -8.53 1.52
C ALA A 60 -7.10 -8.78 0.30
N GLU A 61 -8.16 -9.55 0.46
CA GLU A 61 -9.14 -9.81 -0.60
C GLU A 61 -9.90 -8.56 -1.00
N GLN A 62 -10.19 -7.68 -0.04
CA GLN A 62 -10.80 -6.38 -0.34
C GLN A 62 -9.86 -5.50 -1.17
N ILE A 63 -8.57 -5.52 -0.87
CA ILE A 63 -7.55 -4.80 -1.65
C ILE A 63 -7.46 -5.38 -3.07
N VAL A 64 -7.43 -6.71 -3.21
CA VAL A 64 -7.42 -7.37 -4.53
C VAL A 64 -8.61 -6.90 -5.37
N ALA A 65 -9.80 -6.80 -4.77
CA ALA A 65 -11.00 -6.32 -5.48
C ALA A 65 -10.83 -4.88 -5.96
N ARG A 66 -10.22 -4.01 -5.15
CA ARG A 66 -9.97 -2.62 -5.53
C ARG A 66 -8.96 -2.51 -6.67
N ILE A 67 -7.93 -3.35 -6.65
CA ILE A 67 -6.95 -3.41 -7.73
C ILE A 67 -7.62 -3.86 -9.03
N ALA A 68 -8.46 -4.89 -8.95
CA ALA A 68 -9.18 -5.41 -10.12
C ALA A 68 -10.12 -4.36 -10.73
N CYS A 69 -10.60 -3.41 -9.94
CA CYS A 69 -11.45 -2.30 -10.42
C CYS A 69 -10.65 -1.07 -10.86
N GLU A 70 -9.34 -1.17 -11.00
CA GLU A 70 -8.45 -0.08 -11.42
C GLU A 70 -8.47 1.12 -10.46
N GLU A 71 -8.67 0.86 -9.17
CA GLU A 71 -8.77 1.92 -8.17
C GLU A 71 -7.48 2.14 -7.37
N VAL A 72 -6.39 1.43 -7.70
CA VAL A 72 -5.12 1.51 -6.98
C VAL A 72 -4.00 1.84 -7.96
N ASP A 73 -3.14 2.77 -7.58
CA ASP A 73 -2.00 3.21 -8.40
C ASP A 73 -0.66 2.73 -7.88
N MET A 74 -0.58 2.34 -6.62
CA MET A 74 0.67 1.88 -6.02
C MET A 74 0.35 1.00 -4.81
N LEU A 75 1.10 -0.08 -4.63
CA LEU A 75 0.99 -0.94 -3.46
C LEU A 75 2.31 -0.95 -2.70
N LEU A 76 2.28 -0.58 -1.44
CA LEU A 76 3.39 -0.72 -0.51
C LEU A 76 3.06 -1.87 0.44
N PHE A 77 3.65 -3.02 0.19
CA PHE A 77 3.41 -4.23 0.96
C PHE A 77 4.70 -4.65 1.66
N PHE A 78 4.92 -4.15 2.86
CA PHE A 78 6.11 -4.49 3.66
C PHE A 78 5.94 -5.89 4.24
N ARG A 79 6.59 -6.85 3.62
CA ARG A 79 6.43 -8.25 3.97
C ARG A 79 7.57 -8.76 4.84
N ASP A 80 7.24 -9.74 5.67
CA ASP A 80 8.20 -10.49 6.47
C ASP A 80 8.57 -11.75 5.68
N PRO A 81 9.76 -11.83 5.09
CA PRO A 81 10.12 -12.97 4.25
C PRO A 81 10.52 -14.21 5.03
N ILE A 82 10.65 -14.11 6.35
CA ILE A 82 11.23 -15.17 7.18
C ILE A 82 10.19 -15.83 8.07
N SER A 83 9.36 -15.06 8.76
CA SER A 83 8.50 -15.57 9.83
C SER A 83 7.06 -15.10 9.77
N ALA A 84 6.55 -14.77 8.58
CA ALA A 84 5.15 -14.40 8.41
C ALA A 84 4.25 -15.54 8.87
N LYS A 85 3.19 -15.19 9.62
CA LYS A 85 2.25 -16.16 10.16
C LYS A 85 1.24 -16.61 9.11
N PRO A 86 0.65 -17.83 9.24
CA PRO A 86 -0.32 -18.32 8.25
C PRO A 86 -1.55 -17.43 8.09
N ASN A 87 -1.91 -16.63 9.11
CA ASN A 87 -3.07 -15.72 9.07
C ASN A 87 -2.72 -14.33 8.55
N GLU A 88 -1.48 -14.12 8.08
CA GLU A 88 -1.09 -12.85 7.48
C GLU A 88 -1.41 -12.82 5.99
N PRO A 89 -1.47 -11.63 5.35
CA PRO A 89 -1.89 -11.51 3.95
C PRO A 89 -1.08 -12.39 3.01
N ASN A 90 -1.77 -13.01 2.04
CA ASN A 90 -1.13 -13.82 1.01
C ASN A 90 -0.50 -12.91 -0.05
N GLU A 91 0.83 -12.88 -0.05
CA GLU A 91 1.59 -12.03 -0.96
C GLU A 91 1.50 -12.44 -2.42
N MET A 92 1.39 -13.74 -2.71
CA MET A 92 1.40 -14.23 -4.10
C MET A 92 0.20 -13.70 -4.88
N ASN A 93 -0.99 -13.73 -4.29
CA ASN A 93 -2.18 -13.25 -4.97
C ASN A 93 -2.15 -11.74 -5.19
N LEU A 94 -1.68 -10.99 -4.19
CA LEU A 94 -1.54 -9.53 -4.29
C LEU A 94 -0.54 -9.15 -5.37
N LEU A 95 0.62 -9.79 -5.40
CA LEU A 95 1.65 -9.47 -6.39
C LEU A 95 1.18 -9.81 -7.80
N ARG A 96 0.51 -10.96 -7.98
CA ARG A 96 0.00 -11.37 -9.28
C ARG A 96 -1.01 -10.36 -9.83
N ILE A 97 -1.96 -9.92 -9.02
CA ILE A 97 -2.97 -8.97 -9.50
C ILE A 97 -2.35 -7.60 -9.83
N CYS A 98 -1.33 -7.19 -9.09
CA CYS A 98 -0.60 -5.96 -9.42
C CYS A 98 0.13 -6.08 -10.75
N ASP A 99 0.73 -7.24 -11.03
CA ASP A 99 1.40 -7.46 -12.31
C ASP A 99 0.40 -7.43 -13.47
N VAL A 100 -0.80 -8.01 -13.28
CA VAL A 100 -1.86 -7.98 -14.30
C VAL A 100 -2.26 -6.55 -14.64
N HIS A 101 -2.29 -5.67 -13.65
CA HIS A 101 -2.76 -4.29 -13.81
C HIS A 101 -1.62 -3.26 -13.89
N ASN A 102 -0.38 -3.70 -14.00
CA ASN A 102 0.82 -2.84 -14.08
C ASN A 102 0.89 -1.81 -12.96
N ILE A 103 0.64 -2.28 -11.73
CA ILE A 103 0.74 -1.44 -10.54
C ILE A 103 2.12 -1.61 -9.93
N PRO A 104 2.87 -0.52 -9.69
CA PRO A 104 4.16 -0.61 -9.02
C PRO A 104 3.98 -1.09 -7.58
N VAL A 105 4.85 -2.02 -7.17
CA VAL A 105 4.78 -2.65 -5.85
C VAL A 105 6.13 -2.53 -5.16
N ALA A 106 6.13 -2.11 -3.91
CA ALA A 106 7.29 -2.20 -3.04
C ALA A 106 7.03 -3.26 -1.98
N THR A 107 7.90 -4.27 -1.91
CA THR A 107 7.79 -5.32 -0.89
C THR A 107 8.72 -5.09 0.29
N ASN A 108 9.49 -4.01 0.25
CA ASN A 108 10.42 -3.61 1.31
C ASN A 108 10.65 -2.10 1.25
N ILE A 109 11.28 -1.57 2.29
CA ILE A 109 11.45 -0.12 2.40
C ILE A 109 12.37 0.47 1.32
N ALA A 110 13.36 -0.27 0.86
CA ALA A 110 14.28 0.25 -0.16
C ALA A 110 13.54 0.57 -1.47
N THR A 111 12.68 -0.34 -1.92
CA THR A 111 11.86 -0.10 -3.11
C THR A 111 10.84 1.00 -2.85
N ALA A 112 10.24 1.03 -1.64
CA ALA A 112 9.27 2.06 -1.28
C ALA A 112 9.89 3.46 -1.35
N GLU A 113 11.14 3.61 -0.91
CA GLU A 113 11.85 4.90 -1.02
C GLU A 113 11.96 5.37 -2.46
N VAL A 114 12.33 4.46 -3.37
CA VAL A 114 12.42 4.79 -4.81
C VAL A 114 11.05 5.18 -5.36
N LEU A 115 10.02 4.41 -5.04
CA LEU A 115 8.67 4.66 -5.55
C LEU A 115 8.08 5.97 -5.03
N ILE A 116 8.31 6.30 -3.75
CA ILE A 116 7.76 7.53 -3.19
C ILE A 116 8.41 8.77 -3.80
N HIS A 117 9.71 8.71 -4.09
CA HIS A 117 10.38 9.79 -4.80
C HIS A 117 9.92 9.91 -6.24
N GLY A 118 9.71 8.79 -6.93
CA GLY A 118 9.14 8.79 -8.27
C GLY A 118 7.74 9.40 -8.30
N LEU A 119 6.92 9.08 -7.32
CA LEU A 119 5.58 9.66 -7.19
C LEU A 119 5.67 11.18 -7.06
N GLU A 120 6.56 11.68 -6.20
CA GLU A 120 6.74 13.12 -5.98
C GLU A 120 7.20 13.83 -7.25
N HIS A 121 8.05 13.20 -8.05
CA HIS A 121 8.60 13.78 -9.28
C HIS A 121 7.70 13.60 -10.50
N GLY A 122 6.52 12.99 -10.35
CA GLY A 122 5.57 12.82 -11.43
C GLY A 122 5.81 11.61 -12.34
N ASP A 123 6.67 10.68 -11.94
CA ASP A 123 7.01 9.51 -12.76
C ASP A 123 5.82 8.57 -12.99
N LEU A 124 4.77 8.68 -12.19
CA LEU A 124 3.55 7.89 -12.33
C LEU A 124 2.38 8.65 -12.93
N ASP A 125 2.58 9.89 -13.35
CA ASP A 125 1.49 10.73 -13.86
C ASP A 125 0.82 10.17 -15.13
N TRP A 126 1.53 9.33 -15.89
CA TRP A 126 0.96 8.63 -17.04
C TRP A 126 -0.27 7.77 -16.67
N ARG A 127 -0.36 7.34 -15.40
CA ARG A 127 -1.48 6.51 -14.94
C ARG A 127 -2.80 7.27 -14.98
N THR A 128 -2.78 8.58 -14.77
CA THR A 128 -4.00 9.40 -14.85
C THR A 128 -4.51 9.53 -16.28
N ILE A 129 -3.64 9.36 -17.27
CA ILE A 129 -4.02 9.38 -18.68
C ILE A 129 -4.73 8.08 -19.06
N ILE A 130 -4.22 6.94 -18.56
CA ILE A 130 -4.80 5.62 -18.84
C ILE A 130 -6.01 5.35 -17.96
N ASN A 131 -5.98 5.84 -16.71
CA ASN A 131 -7.03 5.66 -15.69
C ASN A 131 -7.54 7.02 -15.23
N PRO A 132 -8.35 7.73 -16.01
CA PRO A 132 -8.78 9.10 -15.69
C PRO A 132 -9.75 9.20 -14.51
N GLN A 133 -10.21 8.08 -13.95
CA GLN A 133 -11.11 8.07 -12.80
C GLN A 133 -10.42 8.42 -11.48
N HIS A 134 -9.14 8.61 -11.51
CA HIS A 134 -8.40 9.10 -10.35
C HIS A 134 -8.25 10.63 -10.46
#